data_77864d91499c333e5a8bcbb46e77f357
#
_entry.id   77864d91499c333e5a8bcbb46e77f357
#
_cell.length_a   1.000
_cell.length_b   1.000
_cell.length_c   1.000
_cell.angle_alpha   90.00
_cell.angle_beta   90.00
_cell.angle_gamma   90.00
#
_symmetry.space_group_name_H-M   'P 1'
#
loop_
_entity.id
_entity.type
_entity.pdbx_description
1 polymer ?
#
loop_
_entity_poly.entity_id
_entity_poly.type
_entity_poly.pdbx_seq_one_letter_code
_entity_poly.pdbx_strand_id
1 'polypeptide(L)'
;MKKILTLTLATALSICSVQADSTLVIKGSDTLGAKLVPQLAEAYKASHPGVSFSIAAEGSTTGIAAIIDGTADIGMASRRAFDTEVSAAGANGRTLKPTIVAYDGIAVIVNSANSVSALNKKQIEGIFTGTIKDWSEVGGKPGAISIYTRNTSSGTYSDFAKMAMGGNNYAETAQKMAGNEEIASEVGKNSAGVGYVGMAYLNASGVKSVAVNGVKPTISTVQNHSYPLSRSTFYYTNGPATGEAASFLAFTISPAGQKIVQAVGFAPLK
;
A
#
# COMPACT_ATOMS: atom_id res chain seq x y z
N MET A 1 -72.28 30.81 29.01
CA MET A 1 -71.66 29.58 28.52
C MET A 1 -70.23 29.96 28.04
N LYS A 2 -69.20 29.73 28.86
CA LYS A 2 -67.78 30.03 28.51
C LYS A 2 -67.19 28.76 27.92
N LYS A 3 -66.75 28.82 26.66
CA LYS A 3 -65.97 27.74 26.00
C LYS A 3 -64.51 27.84 26.40
N ILE A 4 -63.99 26.83 27.09
CA ILE A 4 -62.61 26.70 27.43
C ILE A 4 -61.93 25.99 26.21
N LEU A 5 -60.96 26.67 25.57
CA LEU A 5 -60.20 26.15 24.47
C LEU A 5 -58.93 25.55 25.08
N THR A 6 -58.80 24.22 25.10
CA THR A 6 -57.62 23.51 25.59
C THR A 6 -56.58 23.44 24.46
N LEU A 7 -55.45 24.15 24.61
CA LEU A 7 -54.34 24.13 23.69
C LEU A 7 -53.38 22.97 24.09
N THR A 8 -53.37 21.91 23.31
CA THR A 8 -52.44 20.78 23.53
C THR A 8 -51.08 21.12 22.88
N LEU A 9 -50.07 21.35 23.70
CA LEU A 9 -48.68 21.57 23.26
C LEU A 9 -48.04 20.22 23.01
N ALA A 10 -47.85 19.85 21.73
CA ALA A 10 -47.08 18.65 21.34
C ALA A 10 -45.61 18.96 21.41
N THR A 11 -44.93 18.45 22.44
CA THR A 11 -43.45 18.49 22.58
C THR A 11 -42.88 17.43 21.67
N ALA A 12 -42.28 17.81 20.54
CA ALA A 12 -41.47 16.92 19.72
C ALA A 12 -40.14 16.65 20.45
N LEU A 13 -40.00 15.45 21.03
CA LEU A 13 -38.68 14.95 21.49
C LEU A 13 -37.83 14.65 20.25
N SER A 14 -36.87 15.52 19.95
CA SER A 14 -35.77 15.18 19.04
C SER A 14 -34.89 14.16 19.74
N ILE A 15 -35.00 12.90 19.33
CA ILE A 15 -34.05 11.85 19.72
C ILE A 15 -32.75 12.15 18.97
N CYS A 16 -31.82 12.85 19.64
CA CYS A 16 -30.44 12.90 19.22
C CYS A 16 -29.86 11.49 19.39
N SER A 17 -29.77 10.72 18.32
CA SER A 17 -28.99 9.47 18.34
C SER A 17 -27.56 9.83 18.63
N VAL A 18 -27.11 9.56 19.85
CA VAL A 18 -25.69 9.54 20.18
C VAL A 18 -25.09 8.38 19.39
N GLN A 19 -24.48 8.70 18.25
CA GLN A 19 -23.66 7.74 17.51
C GLN A 19 -22.47 7.42 18.39
N ALA A 20 -22.35 6.17 18.84
CA ALA A 20 -21.21 5.76 19.63
C ALA A 20 -19.95 5.94 18.76
N ASP A 21 -18.95 6.66 19.29
CA ASP A 21 -17.65 6.80 18.64
C ASP A 21 -17.06 5.40 18.40
N SER A 22 -16.92 5.02 17.15
CA SER A 22 -16.27 3.76 16.74
C SER A 22 -14.85 4.02 16.27
N THR A 23 -13.90 3.22 16.74
CA THR A 23 -12.52 3.27 16.24
C THR A 23 -12.30 2.11 15.28
N LEU A 24 -12.00 2.43 14.02
CA LEU A 24 -11.61 1.45 13.01
C LEU A 24 -10.09 1.23 13.06
N VAL A 25 -9.68 0.02 13.45
CA VAL A 25 -8.27 -0.35 13.56
C VAL A 25 -7.78 -0.95 12.24
N ILE A 26 -6.82 -0.28 11.60
CA ILE A 26 -6.26 -0.66 10.31
C ILE A 26 -4.75 -0.84 10.46
N LYS A 27 -4.23 -2.05 10.20
CA LYS A 27 -2.78 -2.33 10.33
C LYS A 27 -2.22 -2.93 9.05
N GLY A 28 -0.93 -2.73 8.78
CA GLY A 28 -0.23 -3.50 7.76
C GLY A 28 0.63 -2.72 6.79
N SER A 29 0.39 -2.89 5.50
CA SER A 29 1.25 -2.41 4.41
C SER A 29 1.59 -0.92 4.50
N ASP A 30 2.87 -0.60 4.62
CA ASP A 30 3.38 0.78 4.46
C ASP A 30 3.05 1.37 3.08
N THR A 31 3.06 0.56 2.03
CA THR A 31 2.71 1.03 0.68
C THR A 31 1.32 1.68 0.64
N LEU A 32 0.34 1.12 1.36
CA LEU A 32 -1.02 1.67 1.45
C LEU A 32 -1.15 2.67 2.61
N GLY A 33 -0.63 2.29 3.79
CA GLY A 33 -0.90 2.96 5.05
C GLY A 33 -0.20 4.29 5.24
N ALA A 34 0.95 4.52 4.58
CA ALA A 34 1.65 5.78 4.76
C ALA A 34 1.06 6.95 3.94
N LYS A 35 0.36 6.68 2.83
CA LYS A 35 -0.20 7.74 1.98
C LYS A 35 -1.68 7.58 1.66
N LEU A 36 -2.12 6.39 1.21
CA LEU A 36 -3.47 6.20 0.69
C LEU A 36 -4.52 6.16 1.79
N VAL A 37 -4.33 5.29 2.78
CA VAL A 37 -5.34 5.04 3.82
C VAL A 37 -5.65 6.29 4.66
N PRO A 38 -4.67 7.12 5.06
CA PRO A 38 -4.97 8.38 5.76
C PRO A 38 -5.85 9.33 4.94
N GLN A 39 -5.65 9.45 3.62
CA GLN A 39 -6.47 10.32 2.77
C GLN A 39 -7.88 9.76 2.57
N LEU A 40 -8.02 8.43 2.44
CA LEU A 40 -9.33 7.79 2.42
C LEU A 40 -10.07 7.97 3.75
N ALA A 41 -9.37 7.83 4.88
CA ALA A 41 -9.94 8.02 6.21
C ALA A 41 -10.44 9.45 6.43
N GLU A 42 -9.65 10.46 6.04
CA GLU A 42 -10.08 11.86 6.13
C GLU A 42 -11.30 12.16 5.26
N ALA A 43 -11.33 11.66 4.03
CA ALA A 43 -12.48 11.84 3.15
C ALA A 43 -13.74 11.11 3.68
N TYR A 44 -13.54 9.93 4.29
CA TYR A 44 -14.63 9.15 4.87
C TYR A 44 -15.25 9.83 6.08
N LYS A 45 -14.44 10.42 6.96
CA LYS A 45 -14.89 11.19 8.15
C LYS A 45 -15.84 12.34 7.80
N ALA A 46 -15.71 12.93 6.61
CA ALA A 46 -16.59 14.03 6.21
C ALA A 46 -18.08 13.65 6.23
N SER A 47 -18.39 12.38 5.98
CA SER A 47 -19.77 11.85 6.04
C SER A 47 -20.03 10.91 7.25
N HIS A 48 -18.98 10.57 8.00
CA HIS A 48 -19.02 9.67 9.16
C HIS A 48 -18.26 10.30 10.35
N PRO A 49 -18.75 11.43 10.91
CA PRO A 49 -17.98 12.22 11.90
C PRO A 49 -17.76 11.51 13.23
N GLY A 50 -18.55 10.47 13.54
CA GLY A 50 -18.38 9.64 14.76
C GLY A 50 -17.35 8.50 14.59
N VAL A 51 -16.61 8.43 13.46
CA VAL A 51 -15.61 7.38 13.23
C VAL A 51 -14.21 7.93 13.45
N SER A 52 -13.44 7.25 14.30
CA SER A 52 -12.00 7.46 14.46
C SER A 52 -11.22 6.35 13.78
N PHE A 53 -9.95 6.60 13.46
CA PHE A 53 -9.08 5.65 12.80
C PHE A 53 -7.79 5.45 13.59
N SER A 54 -7.41 4.19 13.80
CA SER A 54 -6.09 3.80 14.31
C SER A 54 -5.34 3.11 13.17
N ILE A 55 -4.34 3.78 12.60
CA ILE A 55 -3.63 3.29 11.42
C ILE A 55 -2.18 3.01 11.78
N ALA A 56 -1.72 1.75 11.54
CA ALA A 56 -0.32 1.33 11.72
C ALA A 56 0.22 0.73 10.40
N ALA A 57 1.29 1.34 9.87
CA ALA A 57 1.84 1.06 8.54
C ALA A 57 3.22 0.36 8.62
N GLU A 58 3.29 -0.87 9.14
CA GLU A 58 4.52 -1.57 9.51
C GLU A 58 4.90 -2.72 8.56
N GLY A 59 4.05 -3.04 7.59
CA GLY A 59 4.29 -4.08 6.58
C GLY A 59 3.10 -5.03 6.41
N SER A 60 3.03 -5.71 5.25
CA SER A 60 1.89 -6.58 4.90
C SER A 60 1.78 -7.78 5.83
N THR A 61 2.91 -8.32 6.29
CA THR A 61 2.93 -9.45 7.23
C THR A 61 2.27 -9.08 8.56
N THR A 62 2.56 -7.87 9.09
CA THR A 62 1.95 -7.40 10.35
C THR A 62 0.44 -7.18 10.20
N GLY A 63 -0.02 -6.71 9.03
CA GLY A 63 -1.44 -6.52 8.76
C GLY A 63 -2.22 -7.84 8.68
N ILE A 64 -1.67 -8.83 7.99
CA ILE A 64 -2.28 -10.17 7.90
C ILE A 64 -2.27 -10.84 9.26
N ALA A 65 -1.16 -10.77 10.02
CA ALA A 65 -1.08 -11.29 11.38
C ALA A 65 -2.12 -10.63 12.31
N ALA A 66 -2.32 -9.32 12.19
CA ALA A 66 -3.32 -8.62 13.01
C ALA A 66 -4.77 -9.10 12.76
N ILE A 67 -5.11 -9.54 11.54
CA ILE A 67 -6.40 -10.19 11.27
C ILE A 67 -6.45 -11.59 11.88
N ILE A 68 -5.36 -12.35 11.78
CA ILE A 68 -5.26 -13.70 12.38
C ILE A 68 -5.43 -13.62 13.90
N ASP A 69 -4.80 -12.62 14.53
CA ASP A 69 -4.83 -12.42 15.98
C ASP A 69 -6.09 -11.69 16.48
N GLY A 70 -6.89 -11.12 15.57
CA GLY A 70 -8.09 -10.35 15.90
C GLY A 70 -7.79 -8.97 16.52
N THR A 71 -6.64 -8.39 16.21
CA THR A 71 -6.19 -7.09 16.75
C THR A 71 -6.35 -5.95 15.74
N ALA A 72 -6.97 -6.20 14.59
CA ALA A 72 -7.35 -5.20 13.60
C ALA A 72 -8.65 -5.59 12.91
N ASP A 73 -9.40 -4.58 12.48
CA ASP A 73 -10.62 -4.74 11.68
C ASP A 73 -10.28 -4.94 10.20
N ILE A 74 -9.22 -4.25 9.73
CA ILE A 74 -8.71 -4.32 8.36
C ILE A 74 -7.20 -4.52 8.39
N GLY A 75 -6.73 -5.56 7.70
CA GLY A 75 -5.31 -5.82 7.44
C GLY A 75 -4.93 -5.34 6.05
N MET A 76 -4.11 -4.29 5.96
CA MET A 76 -3.58 -3.81 4.68
C MET A 76 -2.47 -4.71 4.17
N ALA A 77 -2.51 -5.10 2.89
CA ALA A 77 -1.42 -5.85 2.28
C ALA A 77 -1.17 -5.42 0.84
N SER A 78 0.10 -5.31 0.46
CA SER A 78 0.54 -5.06 -0.91
C SER A 78 0.98 -6.35 -1.62
N ARG A 79 0.66 -7.50 -1.06
CA ARG A 79 0.81 -8.84 -1.62
C ARG A 79 -0.37 -9.73 -1.23
N ARG A 80 -0.51 -10.85 -1.89
CA ARG A 80 -1.41 -11.91 -1.41
C ARG A 80 -0.86 -12.51 -0.11
N ALA A 81 -1.78 -12.99 0.74
CA ALA A 81 -1.41 -13.80 1.89
C ALA A 81 -0.68 -15.07 1.41
N PHE A 82 0.33 -15.49 2.16
CA PHE A 82 0.99 -16.76 1.92
C PHE A 82 0.11 -17.94 2.39
N ASP A 83 0.33 -19.12 1.83
CA ASP A 83 -0.42 -20.31 2.23
C ASP A 83 -0.24 -20.64 3.73
N THR A 84 0.94 -20.34 4.28
CA THR A 84 1.23 -20.46 5.71
C THR A 84 0.39 -19.48 6.55
N GLU A 85 0.15 -18.26 6.09
CA GLU A 85 -0.71 -17.29 6.76
C GLU A 85 -2.18 -17.70 6.68
N VAL A 86 -2.62 -18.23 5.52
CA VAL A 86 -3.98 -18.78 5.36
C VAL A 86 -4.20 -19.96 6.28
N SER A 87 -3.22 -20.88 6.37
CA SER A 87 -3.28 -22.05 7.26
C SER A 87 -3.30 -21.62 8.74
N ALA A 88 -2.48 -20.63 9.12
CA ALA A 88 -2.47 -20.09 10.47
C ALA A 88 -3.81 -19.41 10.83
N ALA A 89 -4.43 -18.70 9.90
CA ALA A 89 -5.76 -18.14 10.10
C ALA A 89 -6.80 -19.22 10.39
N GLY A 90 -6.81 -20.29 9.58
CA GLY A 90 -7.70 -21.45 9.80
C GLY A 90 -7.50 -22.11 11.14
N ALA A 91 -6.25 -22.31 11.59
CA ALA A 91 -5.92 -22.86 12.89
C ALA A 91 -6.42 -21.99 14.06
N ASN A 92 -6.52 -20.67 13.86
CA ASN A 92 -7.07 -19.71 14.82
C ASN A 92 -8.59 -19.47 14.66
N GLY A 93 -9.30 -20.29 13.88
CA GLY A 93 -10.73 -20.13 13.64
C GLY A 93 -11.08 -18.88 12.84
N ARG A 94 -10.14 -18.36 12.04
CA ARG A 94 -10.28 -17.15 11.22
C ARG A 94 -10.26 -17.49 9.73
N THR A 95 -10.85 -16.61 8.94
CA THR A 95 -10.85 -16.74 7.47
C THR A 95 -10.34 -15.45 6.85
N LEU A 96 -9.17 -15.49 6.24
CA LEU A 96 -8.63 -14.33 5.52
C LEU A 96 -9.45 -14.07 4.25
N LYS A 97 -10.24 -13.01 4.25
CA LYS A 97 -11.03 -12.56 3.09
C LYS A 97 -10.34 -11.37 2.44
N PRO A 98 -9.68 -11.55 1.28
CA PRO A 98 -9.09 -10.44 0.54
C PRO A 98 -10.13 -9.65 -0.25
N THR A 99 -9.99 -8.33 -0.27
CA THR A 99 -10.64 -7.43 -1.22
C THR A 99 -9.57 -6.61 -1.91
N ILE A 100 -9.54 -6.61 -3.24
CA ILE A 100 -8.64 -5.75 -4.01
C ILE A 100 -9.14 -4.31 -3.89
N VAL A 101 -8.25 -3.39 -3.53
CA VAL A 101 -8.60 -1.97 -3.31
C VAL A 101 -7.95 -1.03 -4.33
N ALA A 102 -6.82 -1.43 -4.91
CA ALA A 102 -6.12 -0.70 -5.95
C ALA A 102 -5.12 -1.62 -6.67
N TYR A 103 -4.61 -1.17 -7.81
CA TYR A 103 -3.40 -1.73 -8.42
C TYR A 103 -2.21 -0.82 -8.16
N ASP A 104 -1.03 -1.43 -8.04
CA ASP A 104 0.23 -0.75 -7.78
C ASP A 104 1.32 -1.30 -8.70
N GLY A 105 2.28 -0.46 -9.07
CA GLY A 105 3.51 -0.86 -9.75
C GLY A 105 4.69 -0.76 -8.80
N ILE A 106 5.45 -1.84 -8.63
CA ILE A 106 6.73 -1.75 -7.91
C ILE A 106 7.74 -1.10 -8.84
N ALA A 107 7.97 0.18 -8.66
CA ALA A 107 8.89 0.96 -9.50
C ALA A 107 10.33 0.82 -9.01
N VAL A 108 11.22 0.42 -9.90
CA VAL A 108 12.67 0.54 -9.65
C VAL A 108 13.05 2.00 -9.83
N ILE A 109 13.70 2.56 -8.80
CA ILE A 109 14.16 3.95 -8.78
C ILE A 109 15.67 4.05 -8.67
N VAL A 110 16.23 5.04 -9.31
CA VAL A 110 17.62 5.45 -9.21
C VAL A 110 17.70 6.94 -8.90
N ASN A 111 18.86 7.40 -8.46
CA ASN A 111 19.08 8.84 -8.32
C ASN A 111 18.84 9.57 -9.66
N SER A 112 18.26 10.75 -9.63
CA SER A 112 17.94 11.54 -10.83
C SER A 112 19.18 11.85 -11.70
N ALA A 113 20.37 11.95 -11.10
CA ALA A 113 21.63 12.18 -11.80
C ALA A 113 22.21 10.91 -12.47
N ASN A 114 21.68 9.71 -12.15
CA ASN A 114 22.13 8.47 -12.78
C ASN A 114 21.76 8.47 -14.27
N SER A 115 22.65 8.01 -15.15
CA SER A 115 22.39 7.97 -16.61
C SER A 115 21.47 6.81 -17.03
N VAL A 116 21.32 5.77 -16.19
CA VAL A 116 20.46 4.60 -16.48
C VAL A 116 19.00 5.02 -16.50
N SER A 117 18.27 4.67 -17.57
CA SER A 117 16.84 4.98 -17.75
C SER A 117 15.99 3.74 -17.98
N ALA A 118 16.59 2.60 -18.24
CA ALA A 118 15.91 1.31 -18.43
C ALA A 118 16.78 0.16 -17.96
N LEU A 119 16.16 -0.87 -17.42
CA LEU A 119 16.79 -2.13 -17.01
C LEU A 119 15.88 -3.29 -17.43
N ASN A 120 16.46 -4.39 -17.85
CA ASN A 120 15.72 -5.64 -17.98
C ASN A 120 15.69 -6.41 -16.65
N LYS A 121 14.81 -7.41 -16.53
CA LYS A 121 14.66 -8.17 -15.27
C LYS A 121 15.94 -8.89 -14.84
N LYS A 122 16.78 -9.37 -15.77
CA LYS A 122 18.06 -10.00 -15.42
C LYS A 122 19.06 -9.00 -14.83
N GLN A 123 19.09 -7.78 -15.37
CA GLN A 123 19.90 -6.71 -14.80
C GLN A 123 19.42 -6.29 -13.40
N ILE A 124 18.10 -6.18 -13.22
CA ILE A 124 17.51 -5.90 -11.90
C ILE A 124 17.86 -7.01 -10.91
N GLU A 125 17.67 -8.27 -11.29
CA GLU A 125 18.07 -9.42 -10.48
C GLU A 125 19.57 -9.34 -10.13
N GLY A 126 20.44 -9.15 -11.13
CA GLY A 126 21.89 -9.05 -10.91
C GLY A 126 22.27 -7.93 -9.96
N ILE A 127 21.64 -6.76 -10.05
CA ILE A 127 21.87 -5.65 -9.13
C ILE A 127 21.44 -6.03 -7.72
N PHE A 128 20.19 -6.46 -7.52
CA PHE A 128 19.65 -6.68 -6.19
C PHE A 128 20.17 -7.96 -5.50
N THR A 129 20.70 -8.93 -6.25
CA THR A 129 21.45 -10.07 -5.70
C THR A 129 22.93 -9.78 -5.46
N GLY A 130 23.44 -8.64 -5.99
CA GLY A 130 24.85 -8.23 -5.85
C GLY A 130 25.80 -8.94 -6.81
N THR A 131 25.31 -9.59 -7.86
CA THR A 131 26.15 -10.14 -8.94
C THR A 131 26.60 -9.05 -9.91
N ILE A 132 25.80 -8.00 -10.11
CA ILE A 132 26.17 -6.75 -10.78
C ILE A 132 26.47 -5.72 -9.68
N LYS A 133 27.68 -5.19 -9.68
CA LYS A 133 28.18 -4.32 -8.59
C LYS A 133 28.53 -2.91 -9.05
N ASP A 134 28.65 -2.70 -10.36
CA ASP A 134 29.03 -1.42 -10.94
C ASP A 134 28.01 -0.99 -12.00
N TRP A 135 27.70 0.31 -12.01
CA TRP A 135 26.74 0.86 -12.96
C TRP A 135 27.16 0.71 -14.43
N SER A 136 28.46 0.63 -14.72
CA SER A 136 28.96 0.42 -16.08
C SER A 136 28.53 -0.93 -16.69
N GLU A 137 28.28 -1.94 -15.85
CA GLU A 137 27.79 -3.25 -16.30
C GLU A 137 26.36 -3.22 -16.87
N VAL A 138 25.64 -2.13 -16.61
CA VAL A 138 24.26 -1.93 -17.08
C VAL A 138 24.10 -0.65 -17.93
N GLY A 139 25.20 -0.12 -18.46
CA GLY A 139 25.22 1.04 -19.34
C GLY A 139 25.18 2.40 -18.63
N GLY A 140 25.45 2.41 -17.34
CA GLY A 140 25.65 3.61 -16.53
C GLY A 140 27.11 4.13 -16.59
N LYS A 141 27.34 5.25 -15.91
CA LYS A 141 28.72 5.71 -15.64
C LYS A 141 29.37 4.77 -14.61
N PRO A 142 30.69 4.49 -14.73
CA PRO A 142 31.40 3.67 -13.74
C PRO A 142 31.17 4.17 -12.31
N GLY A 143 30.89 3.25 -11.39
CA GLY A 143 30.66 3.52 -9.98
C GLY A 143 29.91 2.39 -9.28
N ALA A 144 30.31 2.11 -8.04
CA ALA A 144 29.69 1.06 -7.24
C ALA A 144 28.22 1.32 -6.97
N ILE A 145 27.39 0.27 -6.97
CA ILE A 145 25.95 0.35 -6.75
C ILE A 145 25.64 0.27 -5.25
N SER A 146 24.87 1.23 -4.73
CA SER A 146 24.30 1.20 -3.38
C SER A 146 22.86 0.72 -3.43
N ILE A 147 22.56 -0.43 -2.82
CA ILE A 147 21.25 -1.09 -2.89
C ILE A 147 20.42 -0.76 -1.65
N TYR A 148 19.20 -0.26 -1.86
CA TYR A 148 18.21 -0.01 -0.82
C TYR A 148 17.01 -0.92 -0.99
N THR A 149 16.64 -1.63 0.06
CA THR A 149 15.53 -2.59 0.09
C THR A 149 14.66 -2.37 1.31
N ARG A 150 13.56 -3.10 1.41
CA ARG A 150 12.65 -3.08 2.55
C ARG A 150 13.03 -4.16 3.56
N ASN A 151 12.51 -4.03 4.78
CA ASN A 151 12.52 -5.10 5.77
C ASN A 151 11.65 -6.30 5.33
N THR A 152 11.78 -7.43 6.01
CA THR A 152 11.12 -8.70 5.64
C THR A 152 9.61 -8.73 5.94
N SER A 153 9.07 -7.82 6.77
CA SER A 153 7.62 -7.68 6.98
C SER A 153 6.91 -7.04 5.78
N SER A 154 7.67 -6.40 4.88
CA SER A 154 7.14 -5.70 3.71
C SER A 154 6.64 -6.66 2.64
N GLY A 155 5.37 -6.49 2.22
CA GLY A 155 4.85 -7.18 1.05
C GLY A 155 5.56 -6.77 -0.24
N THR A 156 6.06 -5.53 -0.32
CA THR A 156 6.84 -5.06 -1.47
C THR A 156 8.19 -5.78 -1.56
N TYR A 157 8.83 -6.05 -0.41
CA TYR A 157 10.05 -6.87 -0.36
C TYR A 157 9.81 -8.26 -0.96
N SER A 158 8.76 -8.94 -0.52
CA SER A 158 8.45 -10.31 -0.96
C SER A 158 8.05 -10.36 -2.44
N ASP A 159 7.19 -9.43 -2.89
CA ASP A 159 6.75 -9.39 -4.28
C ASP A 159 7.87 -8.98 -5.24
N PHE A 160 8.74 -8.05 -4.83
CA PHE A 160 9.88 -7.68 -5.67
C PHE A 160 10.86 -8.84 -5.83
N ALA A 161 11.19 -9.56 -4.76
CA ALA A 161 12.01 -10.76 -4.84
C ALA A 161 11.42 -11.79 -5.82
N LYS A 162 10.11 -12.06 -5.71
CA LYS A 162 9.42 -13.00 -6.58
C LYS A 162 9.34 -12.54 -8.03
N MET A 163 8.96 -11.28 -8.27
CA MET A 163 8.63 -10.77 -9.60
C MET A 163 9.86 -10.31 -10.40
N ALA A 164 10.85 -9.73 -9.72
CA ALA A 164 12.01 -9.11 -10.34
C ALA A 164 13.31 -9.92 -10.18
N MET A 165 13.38 -10.79 -9.15
CA MET A 165 14.61 -11.51 -8.81
C MET A 165 14.44 -13.04 -8.89
N GLY A 166 13.35 -13.57 -9.46
CA GLY A 166 13.12 -15.00 -9.56
C GLY A 166 13.01 -15.74 -8.21
N GLY A 167 12.78 -15.02 -7.11
CA GLY A 167 12.75 -15.56 -5.74
C GLY A 167 14.10 -15.63 -5.06
N ASN A 168 15.16 -15.12 -5.68
CA ASN A 168 16.51 -15.10 -5.10
C ASN A 168 16.61 -14.12 -3.92
N ASN A 169 17.60 -14.37 -3.06
CA ASN A 169 17.89 -13.51 -1.91
C ASN A 169 18.53 -12.19 -2.36
N TYR A 170 18.24 -11.14 -1.61
CA TYR A 170 18.92 -9.86 -1.75
C TYR A 170 20.39 -9.96 -1.34
N ALA A 171 21.23 -9.13 -1.95
CA ALA A 171 22.63 -8.98 -1.56
C ALA A 171 22.75 -8.67 -0.06
N GLU A 172 23.75 -9.22 0.60
CA GLU A 172 24.03 -8.94 2.02
C GLU A 172 24.35 -7.46 2.26
N THR A 173 24.88 -6.77 1.25
CA THR A 173 25.17 -5.33 1.27
C THR A 173 23.93 -4.46 1.09
N ALA A 174 22.76 -5.04 0.79
CA ALA A 174 21.52 -4.27 0.62
C ALA A 174 21.03 -3.69 1.95
N GLN A 175 20.88 -2.38 1.99
CA GLN A 175 20.44 -1.65 3.18
C GLN A 175 18.92 -1.74 3.32
N LYS A 176 18.47 -2.22 4.48
CA LYS A 176 17.04 -2.43 4.76
C LYS A 176 16.40 -1.19 5.38
N MET A 177 15.37 -0.66 4.71
CA MET A 177 14.60 0.51 5.13
C MET A 177 13.21 0.13 5.62
N ALA A 178 12.65 0.92 6.54
CA ALA A 178 11.34 0.66 7.11
C ALA A 178 10.21 0.92 6.11
N GLY A 179 10.31 1.99 5.29
CA GLY A 179 9.25 2.45 4.40
C GLY A 179 9.70 2.78 2.97
N ASN A 180 8.71 2.97 2.09
CA ASN A 180 8.94 3.43 0.71
C ASN A 180 9.55 4.83 0.69
N GLU A 181 9.11 5.71 1.57
CA GLU A 181 9.57 7.10 1.64
C GLU A 181 11.04 7.18 2.02
N GLU A 182 11.47 6.33 2.95
CA GLU A 182 12.86 6.24 3.36
C GLU A 182 13.75 5.75 2.20
N ILE A 183 13.34 4.72 1.45
CA ILE A 183 14.07 4.29 0.24
C ILE A 183 14.17 5.45 -0.77
N ALA A 184 13.06 6.13 -1.06
CA ALA A 184 13.06 7.24 -2.01
C ALA A 184 13.99 8.37 -1.54
N SER A 185 14.01 8.70 -0.25
CA SER A 185 14.89 9.70 0.35
C SER A 185 16.37 9.30 0.22
N GLU A 186 16.72 8.07 0.56
CA GLU A 186 18.11 7.62 0.49
C GLU A 186 18.63 7.51 -0.95
N VAL A 187 17.83 6.99 -1.87
CA VAL A 187 18.17 6.99 -3.30
C VAL A 187 18.30 8.43 -3.83
N GLY A 188 17.44 9.35 -3.42
CA GLY A 188 17.49 10.75 -3.84
C GLY A 188 18.76 11.48 -3.40
N LYS A 189 19.33 11.11 -2.25
CA LYS A 189 20.57 11.69 -1.70
C LYS A 189 21.85 11.03 -2.23
N ASN A 190 21.77 9.79 -2.71
CA ASN A 190 22.92 9.00 -3.13
C ASN A 190 22.94 8.79 -4.64
N SER A 191 23.89 9.42 -5.36
CA SER A 191 24.04 9.29 -6.81
C SER A 191 24.31 7.85 -7.29
N ALA A 192 24.82 6.98 -6.42
CA ALA A 192 25.03 5.56 -6.66
C ALA A 192 23.83 4.69 -6.30
N GLY A 193 22.76 5.28 -5.76
CA GLY A 193 21.63 4.59 -5.17
C GLY A 193 20.67 3.95 -6.18
N VAL A 194 20.23 2.74 -5.85
CA VAL A 194 19.12 2.05 -6.47
C VAL A 194 18.19 1.50 -5.38
N GLY A 195 16.89 1.55 -5.63
CA GLY A 195 15.88 0.98 -4.75
C GLY A 195 14.60 0.65 -5.50
N TYR A 196 13.58 0.24 -4.78
CA TYR A 196 12.24 0.06 -5.33
C TYR A 196 11.19 0.59 -4.37
N VAL A 197 10.15 1.17 -4.93
CA VAL A 197 9.02 1.74 -4.18
C VAL A 197 7.70 1.48 -4.91
N GLY A 198 6.57 1.61 -4.21
CA GLY A 198 5.27 1.72 -4.87
C GLY A 198 5.19 2.99 -5.72
N MET A 199 4.46 2.96 -6.83
CA MET A 199 4.40 4.06 -7.79
C MET A 199 3.92 5.40 -7.19
N ALA A 200 3.16 5.37 -6.10
CA ALA A 200 2.73 6.57 -5.35
C ALA A 200 3.90 7.37 -4.74
N TYR A 201 5.11 6.83 -4.74
CA TYR A 201 6.31 7.47 -4.20
C TYR A 201 7.27 8.01 -5.28
N LEU A 202 6.87 7.98 -6.55
CA LEU A 202 7.72 8.41 -7.67
C LEU A 202 7.95 9.93 -7.74
N ASN A 203 7.13 10.71 -7.06
CA ASN A 203 7.27 12.18 -7.01
C ASN A 203 8.28 12.64 -5.93
N ALA A 204 9.02 11.72 -5.30
CA ALA A 204 10.04 12.09 -4.34
C ALA A 204 11.20 12.84 -5.01
N SER A 205 11.77 13.82 -4.30
CA SER A 205 12.87 14.64 -4.81
C SER A 205 14.14 13.79 -5.04
N GLY A 206 14.87 14.09 -6.10
CA GLY A 206 16.16 13.48 -6.40
C GLY A 206 16.09 12.06 -6.95
N VAL A 207 14.91 11.49 -7.21
CA VAL A 207 14.75 10.16 -7.80
C VAL A 207 14.12 10.21 -9.18
N LYS A 208 14.36 9.16 -9.96
CA LYS A 208 13.60 8.85 -11.19
C LYS A 208 13.36 7.35 -11.28
N SER A 209 12.24 6.96 -11.88
CA SER A 209 11.98 5.56 -12.22
C SER A 209 12.73 5.15 -13.48
N VAL A 210 13.16 3.89 -13.53
CA VAL A 210 13.66 3.26 -14.75
C VAL A 210 12.57 2.41 -15.40
N ALA A 211 12.59 2.30 -16.73
CA ALA A 211 11.71 1.38 -17.44
C ALA A 211 12.16 -0.07 -17.16
N VAL A 212 11.21 -0.97 -16.92
CA VAL A 212 11.47 -2.40 -16.76
C VAL A 212 11.07 -3.13 -18.05
N ASN A 213 12.02 -3.81 -18.69
CA ASN A 213 11.80 -4.40 -20.01
C ASN A 213 11.21 -3.40 -21.02
N GLY A 214 11.63 -2.14 -20.97
CA GLY A 214 11.17 -1.07 -21.85
C GLY A 214 9.84 -0.41 -21.45
N VAL A 215 9.16 -0.89 -20.40
CA VAL A 215 7.87 -0.34 -19.95
C VAL A 215 8.07 0.50 -18.68
N LYS A 216 7.53 1.73 -18.69
CA LYS A 216 7.53 2.61 -17.50
C LYS A 216 6.35 2.31 -16.58
N PRO A 217 6.52 2.47 -15.23
CA PRO A 217 5.42 2.40 -14.28
C PRO A 217 4.55 3.65 -14.39
N THR A 218 3.41 3.52 -15.00
CA THR A 218 2.37 4.56 -15.10
C THR A 218 1.03 3.97 -14.67
N ILE A 219 0.05 4.82 -14.32
CA ILE A 219 -1.30 4.36 -13.99
C ILE A 219 -1.83 3.44 -15.09
N SER A 220 -1.72 3.84 -16.37
CA SER A 220 -2.20 3.05 -17.50
C SER A 220 -1.50 1.71 -17.63
N THR A 221 -0.15 1.67 -17.56
CA THR A 221 0.62 0.42 -17.74
C THR A 221 0.47 -0.53 -16.56
N VAL A 222 0.18 -0.02 -15.37
CA VAL A 222 -0.12 -0.81 -14.19
C VAL A 222 -1.56 -1.34 -14.25
N GLN A 223 -2.54 -0.51 -14.62
CA GLN A 223 -3.95 -0.89 -14.69
C GLN A 223 -4.22 -1.94 -15.77
N ASN A 224 -3.52 -1.88 -16.92
CA ASN A 224 -3.64 -2.87 -17.99
C ASN A 224 -2.65 -4.04 -17.85
N HIS A 225 -1.85 -4.08 -16.77
CA HIS A 225 -0.84 -5.09 -16.45
C HIS A 225 0.29 -5.24 -17.49
N SER A 226 0.52 -4.25 -18.34
CA SER A 226 1.68 -4.24 -19.26
C SER A 226 2.99 -3.92 -18.56
N TYR A 227 2.96 -3.24 -17.41
CA TYR A 227 4.15 -3.05 -16.59
C TYR A 227 4.51 -4.36 -15.86
N PRO A 228 5.74 -4.90 -16.03
CA PRO A 228 6.08 -6.24 -15.56
C PRO A 228 6.04 -6.47 -14.06
N LEU A 229 6.06 -5.39 -13.26
CA LEU A 229 6.02 -5.43 -11.79
C LEU A 229 4.71 -4.85 -11.26
N SER A 230 3.61 -5.01 -12.01
CA SER A 230 2.25 -4.65 -11.59
C SER A 230 1.69 -5.67 -10.63
N ARG A 231 0.98 -5.22 -9.60
CA ARG A 231 0.35 -6.07 -8.59
C ARG A 231 -0.97 -5.49 -8.09
N SER A 232 -1.78 -6.35 -7.47
CA SER A 232 -2.94 -5.92 -6.68
C SER A 232 -2.54 -5.57 -5.25
N THR A 233 -3.26 -4.63 -4.65
CA THR A 233 -3.19 -4.34 -3.21
C THR A 233 -4.52 -4.70 -2.55
N PHE A 234 -4.47 -5.08 -1.27
CA PHE A 234 -5.58 -5.75 -0.61
C PHE A 234 -5.89 -5.13 0.75
N TYR A 235 -7.19 -5.15 1.10
CA TYR A 235 -7.64 -5.18 2.48
C TYR A 235 -8.05 -6.62 2.80
N TYR A 236 -7.56 -7.15 3.92
CA TYR A 236 -7.96 -8.41 4.49
C TYR A 236 -8.88 -8.17 5.67
N THR A 237 -9.94 -8.98 5.76
CA THR A 237 -10.86 -9.03 6.90
C THR A 237 -11.04 -10.46 7.36
N ASN A 238 -11.55 -10.66 8.57
CA ASN A 238 -11.94 -12.00 9.05
C ASN A 238 -13.32 -12.36 8.50
N GLY A 239 -13.35 -13.16 7.44
CA GLY A 239 -14.58 -13.41 6.68
C GLY A 239 -15.09 -12.16 5.95
N PRO A 240 -16.39 -12.11 5.57
CA PRO A 240 -17.00 -10.90 5.02
C PRO A 240 -16.90 -9.73 6.01
N ALA A 241 -16.51 -8.55 5.52
CA ALA A 241 -16.46 -7.34 6.33
C ALA A 241 -17.87 -7.00 6.86
N THR A 242 -17.93 -6.52 8.09
CA THR A 242 -19.18 -6.11 8.77
C THR A 242 -19.01 -4.73 9.40
N GLY A 243 -20.12 -4.10 9.76
CA GLY A 243 -20.12 -2.81 10.46
C GLY A 243 -19.31 -1.74 9.73
N GLU A 244 -18.53 -0.99 10.49
CA GLU A 244 -17.75 0.15 9.98
C GLU A 244 -16.64 -0.29 8.98
N ALA A 245 -16.04 -1.47 9.20
CA ALA A 245 -15.07 -2.02 8.24
C ALA A 245 -15.69 -2.30 6.87
N ALA A 246 -16.94 -2.78 6.83
CA ALA A 246 -17.66 -2.97 5.56
C ALA A 246 -17.97 -1.64 4.87
N SER A 247 -18.41 -0.64 5.63
CA SER A 247 -18.72 0.70 5.12
C SER A 247 -17.49 1.40 4.57
N PHE A 248 -16.36 1.38 5.29
CA PHE A 248 -15.11 1.96 4.84
C PHE A 248 -14.52 1.23 3.62
N LEU A 249 -14.63 -0.10 3.58
CA LEU A 249 -14.22 -0.90 2.43
C LEU A 249 -15.09 -0.55 1.20
N ALA A 250 -16.41 -0.47 1.36
CA ALA A 250 -17.33 -0.05 0.29
C ALA A 250 -17.00 1.36 -0.22
N PHE A 251 -16.71 2.30 0.69
CA PHE A 251 -16.24 3.63 0.31
C PHE A 251 -14.94 3.58 -0.47
N THR A 252 -13.94 2.83 0.00
CA THR A 252 -12.63 2.71 -0.67
C THR A 252 -12.77 2.26 -2.13
N ILE A 253 -13.63 1.26 -2.41
CA ILE A 253 -13.85 0.75 -3.77
C ILE A 253 -14.89 1.53 -4.58
N SER A 254 -15.58 2.50 -3.99
CA SER A 254 -16.54 3.37 -4.66
C SER A 254 -15.86 4.32 -5.67
N PRO A 255 -16.61 4.91 -6.61
CA PRO A 255 -16.05 5.93 -7.51
C PRO A 255 -15.39 7.11 -6.77
N ALA A 256 -15.90 7.50 -5.59
CA ALA A 256 -15.32 8.56 -4.77
C ALA A 256 -13.97 8.14 -4.17
N GLY A 257 -13.89 6.95 -3.58
CA GLY A 257 -12.66 6.38 -3.05
C GLY A 257 -11.61 6.13 -4.15
N GLN A 258 -12.04 5.65 -5.31
CA GLN A 258 -11.14 5.38 -6.43
C GLN A 258 -10.55 6.65 -7.09
N LYS A 259 -11.23 7.79 -6.99
CA LYS A 259 -10.64 9.10 -7.33
C LYS A 259 -9.47 9.45 -6.40
N ILE A 260 -9.61 9.16 -5.10
CA ILE A 260 -8.53 9.37 -4.12
C ILE A 260 -7.38 8.40 -4.39
N VAL A 261 -7.68 7.13 -4.66
CA VAL A 261 -6.70 6.12 -5.08
C VAL A 261 -5.83 6.65 -6.23
N GLN A 262 -6.46 7.18 -7.28
CA GLN A 262 -5.76 7.75 -8.44
C GLN A 262 -4.97 9.02 -8.08
N ALA A 263 -5.54 9.92 -7.29
CA ALA A 263 -4.90 11.17 -6.90
C ALA A 263 -3.62 10.93 -6.05
N VAL A 264 -3.62 9.88 -5.22
CA VAL A 264 -2.45 9.48 -4.43
C VAL A 264 -1.35 8.86 -5.31
N GLY A 265 -1.71 8.37 -6.49
CA GLY A 265 -0.76 7.78 -7.44
C GLY A 265 -0.83 6.26 -7.56
N PHE A 266 -1.90 5.63 -7.08
CA PHE A 266 -2.21 4.23 -7.39
C PHE A 266 -3.04 4.12 -8.66
N ALA A 267 -3.02 2.95 -9.30
CA ALA A 267 -3.92 2.69 -10.43
C ALA A 267 -5.29 2.22 -9.88
N PRO A 268 -6.39 2.93 -10.22
CA PRO A 268 -7.70 2.60 -9.70
C PRO A 268 -8.24 1.30 -10.28
N LEU A 269 -9.20 0.71 -9.58
CA LEU A 269 -10.05 -0.36 -10.11
C LEU A 269 -10.85 0.19 -11.31
N LYS A 270 -11.24 -0.69 -12.23
CA LYS A 270 -12.06 -0.31 -13.39
C LYS A 270 -13.52 -0.19 -13.00
#